data_cca8955c3f8d038817495cda650facdc
#
_entry.id   cca8955c3f8d038817495cda650facdc
#
_cell.length_a   1.000
_cell.length_b   1.000
_cell.length_c   1.000
_cell.angle_alpha   90.00
_cell.angle_beta   90.00
_cell.angle_gamma   90.00
#
_symmetry.space_group_name_H-M   'P 1'
#
loop_
_entity.id
_entity.type
_entity.pdbx_description
1 polymer ?
#
loop_
_entity_poly.entity_id
_entity_poly.type
_entity_poly.pdbx_seq_one_letter_code
_entity_poly.pdbx_strand_id
1 'polypeptide(L)'
;MRVLCCGDRNWTSYEIIRKELEKFPKYTEIIQGCANGADKILANIAKSIGIKLISSKDNDDIINNSGFPADWKKYGRAAGPIRNKQMLDEGKPDLVLAFHTDIEKSRGTKNMVEQSKKRGIKVVLIKE
;
A
#
# COMPACT_ATOMS: atom_id res chain seq x y z
N MET A 1 -13.64 5.26 5.63
CA MET A 1 -12.21 5.45 5.93
C MET A 1 -11.36 4.78 4.86
N ARG A 2 -10.33 5.45 4.39
CA ARG A 2 -9.37 4.89 3.45
C ARG A 2 -8.03 4.72 4.11
N VAL A 3 -7.45 3.53 3.99
CA VAL A 3 -6.14 3.19 4.56
C VAL A 3 -5.20 2.80 3.43
N LEU A 4 -4.09 3.52 3.32
CA LEU A 4 -3.04 3.16 2.38
C LEU A 4 -2.07 2.23 3.10
N CYS A 5 -1.84 1.06 2.51
CA CYS A 5 -0.89 0.10 3.04
C CYS A 5 0.30 -0.02 2.09
N CYS A 6 1.49 0.07 2.62
CA CYS A 6 2.73 -0.14 1.89
C CYS A 6 3.68 -0.99 2.74
N GLY A 7 4.75 -1.47 2.16
CA GLY A 7 5.69 -2.25 2.95
C GLY A 7 6.77 -2.93 2.18
N ASP A 8 7.50 -3.75 2.91
CA ASP A 8 8.66 -4.47 2.45
C ASP A 8 8.28 -5.51 1.39
N ARG A 9 8.97 -5.50 0.25
CA ARG A 9 8.79 -6.52 -0.78
C ARG A 9 9.22 -7.91 -0.32
N ASN A 10 9.98 -7.99 0.76
CA ASN A 10 10.43 -9.24 1.36
C ASN A 10 9.62 -9.63 2.61
N TRP A 11 8.55 -8.92 2.88
CA TRP A 11 7.67 -9.22 4.02
C TRP A 11 7.03 -10.60 3.85
N THR A 12 7.01 -11.40 4.91
CA THR A 12 6.47 -12.76 4.87
C THR A 12 5.39 -13.02 5.91
N SER A 13 5.26 -12.19 6.94
CA SER A 13 4.31 -12.46 8.03
C SER A 13 2.88 -12.10 7.63
N TYR A 14 2.12 -13.12 7.28
CA TYR A 14 0.69 -13.04 7.00
C TYR A 14 -0.10 -12.58 8.23
N GLU A 15 0.22 -13.16 9.41
CA GLU A 15 -0.56 -12.92 10.64
C GLU A 15 -0.49 -11.47 11.12
N ILE A 16 0.65 -10.83 11.01
CA ILE A 16 0.81 -9.44 11.44
C ILE A 16 -0.09 -8.53 10.61
N ILE A 17 -0.07 -8.71 9.29
CA ILE A 17 -0.93 -7.92 8.39
C ILE A 17 -2.40 -8.21 8.67
N ARG A 18 -2.78 -9.48 8.83
CA ARG A 18 -4.15 -9.85 9.11
C ARG A 18 -4.67 -9.21 10.40
N LYS A 19 -3.89 -9.25 11.47
CA LYS A 19 -4.27 -8.63 12.75
C LYS A 19 -4.50 -7.12 12.59
N GLU A 20 -3.66 -6.44 11.82
CA GLU A 20 -3.83 -5.01 11.60
C GLU A 20 -5.09 -4.72 10.77
N LEU A 21 -5.34 -5.46 9.70
CA LEU A 21 -6.51 -5.24 8.87
C LEU A 21 -7.82 -5.57 9.59
N GLU A 22 -7.82 -6.57 10.46
CA GLU A 22 -9.01 -6.95 11.24
C GLU A 22 -9.45 -5.88 12.24
N LYS A 23 -8.57 -4.94 12.59
CA LYS A 23 -8.91 -3.81 13.48
C LYS A 23 -9.84 -2.79 12.83
N PHE A 24 -9.92 -2.79 11.50
CA PHE A 24 -10.72 -1.82 10.77
C PHE A 24 -12.14 -2.32 10.51
N PRO A 25 -13.13 -1.41 10.47
CA PRO A 25 -14.50 -1.77 10.07
C PRO A 25 -14.54 -2.29 8.63
N LYS A 26 -15.54 -3.12 8.32
CA LYS A 26 -15.68 -3.71 6.98
C LYS A 26 -15.91 -2.69 5.86
N TYR A 27 -16.40 -1.48 6.18
CA TYR A 27 -16.57 -0.43 5.18
C TYR A 27 -15.26 0.29 4.84
N THR A 28 -14.15 -0.05 5.48
CA THR A 28 -12.84 0.50 5.18
C THR A 28 -12.42 0.12 3.76
N GLU A 29 -11.77 1.04 3.06
CA GLU A 29 -11.21 0.81 1.74
C GLU A 29 -9.69 0.83 1.82
N ILE A 30 -9.04 -0.11 1.14
CA ILE A 30 -7.58 -0.29 1.18
C ILE A 30 -6.96 0.14 -0.15
N ILE A 31 -5.88 0.92 -0.06
CA ILE A 31 -5.08 1.37 -1.21
C ILE A 31 -3.72 0.69 -1.10
N GLN A 32 -3.24 0.05 -2.18
CA GLN A 32 -1.94 -0.61 -2.19
C GLN A 32 -1.30 -0.57 -3.59
N GLY A 33 0.00 -0.79 -3.67
CA GLY A 33 0.80 -0.56 -4.88
C GLY A 33 1.08 -1.78 -5.74
N CYS A 34 0.48 -2.91 -5.48
CA CYS A 34 0.65 -4.15 -6.26
C CYS A 34 2.10 -4.66 -6.30
N ALA A 35 2.94 -4.28 -5.34
CA ALA A 35 4.29 -4.80 -5.25
C ALA A 35 4.32 -6.20 -4.64
N ASN A 36 5.46 -6.91 -4.76
CA ASN A 36 5.65 -8.18 -4.07
C ASN A 36 5.71 -7.98 -2.56
N GLY A 37 5.62 -9.07 -1.80
CA GLY A 37 5.71 -9.03 -0.34
C GLY A 37 4.46 -8.48 0.32
N ALA A 38 4.61 -7.46 1.17
CA ALA A 38 3.51 -6.91 1.96
C ALA A 38 2.28 -6.55 1.14
N ASP A 39 2.44 -5.86 0.01
CA ASP A 39 1.30 -5.45 -0.82
C ASP A 39 0.46 -6.63 -1.32
N LYS A 40 1.10 -7.69 -1.79
CA LYS A 40 0.38 -8.89 -2.25
C LYS A 40 -0.31 -9.62 -1.12
N ILE A 41 0.36 -9.74 0.02
CA ILE A 41 -0.20 -10.41 1.19
C ILE A 41 -1.44 -9.64 1.66
N LEU A 42 -1.34 -8.32 1.80
CA LEU A 42 -2.47 -7.52 2.28
C LEU A 42 -3.64 -7.53 1.31
N ALA A 43 -3.38 -7.53 0.00
CA ALA A 43 -4.44 -7.61 -1.00
C ALA A 43 -5.20 -8.94 -0.90
N ASN A 44 -4.49 -10.05 -0.74
CA ASN A 44 -5.12 -11.36 -0.57
C ASN A 44 -5.94 -11.43 0.72
N ILE A 45 -5.41 -10.89 1.82
CA ILE A 45 -6.13 -10.87 3.09
C ILE A 45 -7.39 -9.99 2.98
N ALA A 46 -7.27 -8.80 2.42
CA ALA A 46 -8.41 -7.89 2.25
C ALA A 46 -9.54 -8.56 1.46
N LYS A 47 -9.20 -9.24 0.36
CA LYS A 47 -10.17 -9.98 -0.43
C LYS A 47 -10.84 -11.09 0.38
N SER A 48 -10.07 -11.83 1.19
CA SER A 48 -10.59 -12.95 1.98
C SER A 48 -11.52 -12.52 3.11
N ILE A 49 -11.31 -11.34 3.68
CA ILE A 49 -12.14 -10.81 4.78
C ILE A 49 -13.19 -9.78 4.30
N GLY A 50 -13.29 -9.55 2.99
CA GLY A 50 -14.32 -8.72 2.39
C GLY A 50 -14.09 -7.21 2.48
N ILE A 51 -12.84 -6.77 2.65
CA ILE A 51 -12.50 -5.33 2.61
C ILE A 51 -12.22 -4.94 1.16
N LYS A 52 -12.80 -3.81 0.73
CA LYS A 52 -12.67 -3.32 -0.64
C LYS A 52 -11.27 -2.78 -0.92
N LEU A 53 -10.73 -3.14 -2.10
CA LEU A 53 -9.48 -2.59 -2.62
C LEU A 53 -9.78 -1.50 -3.64
N ILE A 54 -9.05 -0.38 -3.53
CA ILE A 54 -9.17 0.74 -4.48
C ILE A 54 -8.13 0.57 -5.58
N SER A 55 -8.57 0.67 -6.84
CA SER A 55 -7.68 0.58 -8.00
C SER A 55 -7.50 1.95 -8.65
N SER A 56 -6.34 2.14 -9.30
CA SER A 56 -6.08 3.36 -10.06
C SER A 56 -7.00 3.43 -11.27
N LYS A 57 -7.25 4.65 -11.74
CA LYS A 57 -8.07 4.91 -12.93
C LYS A 57 -7.49 4.26 -14.19
N ASP A 58 -6.16 4.15 -14.23
CA ASP A 58 -5.43 3.62 -15.39
C ASP A 58 -5.22 2.11 -15.33
N ASN A 59 -5.68 1.46 -14.25
CA ASN A 59 -5.46 0.03 -14.05
C ASN A 59 -6.45 -0.78 -14.86
N ASP A 60 -5.97 -1.43 -15.92
CA ASP A 60 -6.74 -2.28 -16.80
C ASP A 60 -6.71 -3.77 -16.42
N ASP A 61 -6.01 -4.12 -15.33
CA ASP A 61 -5.88 -5.50 -14.85
C ASP A 61 -6.33 -5.63 -13.40
N ILE A 62 -7.55 -5.18 -13.11
CA ILE A 62 -8.11 -5.15 -11.75
C ILE A 62 -8.24 -6.55 -11.15
N ILE A 63 -8.44 -7.58 -11.96
CA ILE A 63 -8.61 -8.95 -11.49
C ILE A 63 -7.33 -9.47 -10.82
N ASN A 64 -6.18 -9.25 -11.44
CA ASN A 64 -4.89 -9.72 -10.92
C ASN A 64 -4.16 -8.70 -10.07
N ASN A 65 -4.38 -7.41 -10.32
CA ASN A 65 -3.71 -6.30 -9.64
C ASN A 65 -4.73 -5.27 -9.17
N SER A 66 -5.35 -5.52 -8.00
CA SER A 66 -6.41 -4.66 -7.45
C SER A 66 -5.82 -3.48 -6.68
N GLY A 67 -5.13 -2.56 -7.38
CA GLY A 67 -4.45 -1.45 -6.73
C GLY A 67 -3.82 -0.48 -7.72
N PHE A 68 -2.64 0.02 -7.36
CA PHE A 68 -1.91 1.05 -8.12
C PHE A 68 -0.56 0.50 -8.60
N PRO A 69 -0.54 -0.28 -9.70
CA PRO A 69 0.72 -0.83 -10.21
C PRO A 69 1.64 0.27 -10.74
N ALA A 70 2.94 0.14 -10.47
CA ALA A 70 3.93 1.07 -11.00
C ALA A 70 4.25 0.71 -12.46
N ASP A 71 4.40 1.73 -13.30
CA ASP A 71 4.75 1.54 -14.72
C ASP A 71 6.26 1.66 -14.90
N TRP A 72 6.97 0.58 -14.59
CA TRP A 72 8.43 0.53 -14.68
C TRP A 72 8.94 0.69 -16.11
N LYS A 73 8.16 0.24 -17.11
CA LYS A 73 8.54 0.37 -18.51
C LYS A 73 8.56 1.82 -18.96
N LYS A 74 7.58 2.62 -18.50
CA LYS A 74 7.43 4.01 -18.90
C LYS A 74 8.38 4.95 -18.13
N TYR A 75 8.49 4.73 -16.81
CA TYR A 75 9.17 5.68 -15.92
C TYR A 75 10.50 5.19 -15.34
N GLY A 76 10.87 3.93 -15.55
CA GLY A 76 12.11 3.39 -15.01
C GLY A 76 12.15 3.51 -13.49
N ARG A 77 13.27 4.01 -12.95
CA ARG A 77 13.47 4.14 -11.51
C ARG A 77 12.48 5.10 -10.82
N ALA A 78 11.93 6.04 -11.58
CA ALA A 78 10.95 6.99 -11.05
C ALA A 78 9.55 6.39 -10.89
N ALA A 79 9.29 5.20 -11.41
CA ALA A 79 7.96 4.59 -11.41
C ALA A 79 7.39 4.39 -10.00
N GLY A 80 8.23 3.98 -9.03
CA GLY A 80 7.80 3.81 -7.64
C GLY A 80 7.32 5.11 -7.00
N PRO A 81 8.15 6.16 -6.96
CA PRO A 81 7.73 7.46 -6.44
C PRO A 81 6.53 8.08 -7.16
N ILE A 82 6.44 7.93 -8.47
CA ILE A 82 5.29 8.41 -9.26
C ILE A 82 4.01 7.66 -8.84
N ARG A 83 4.07 6.34 -8.73
CA ARG A 83 2.95 5.52 -8.28
C ARG A 83 2.54 5.89 -6.85
N ASN A 84 3.52 6.13 -5.96
CA ASN A 84 3.24 6.55 -4.59
C ASN A 84 2.47 7.87 -4.55
N LYS A 85 2.89 8.84 -5.36
CA LYS A 85 2.18 10.11 -5.50
C LYS A 85 0.75 9.89 -6.02
N GLN A 86 0.58 9.03 -7.00
CA GLN A 86 -0.73 8.69 -7.56
C GLN A 86 -1.65 8.08 -6.51
N MET A 87 -1.14 7.17 -5.67
CA MET A 87 -1.92 6.59 -4.59
C MET A 87 -2.43 7.64 -3.60
N LEU A 88 -1.59 8.63 -3.29
CA LEU A 88 -1.99 9.71 -2.38
C LEU A 88 -2.96 10.68 -3.05
N ASP A 89 -2.73 11.04 -4.31
CA ASP A 89 -3.58 11.98 -5.03
C ASP A 89 -4.97 11.41 -5.34
N GLU A 90 -5.04 10.18 -5.84
CA GLU A 90 -6.30 9.53 -6.22
C GLU A 90 -6.97 8.83 -5.04
N GLY A 91 -6.19 8.14 -4.21
CA GLY A 91 -6.70 7.37 -3.09
C GLY A 91 -7.15 8.23 -1.93
N LYS A 92 -6.49 9.34 -1.68
CA LYS A 92 -6.79 10.28 -0.58
C LYS A 92 -6.93 9.54 0.76
N PRO A 93 -5.87 8.85 1.23
CA PRO A 93 -5.99 8.06 2.46
C PRO A 93 -6.11 8.93 3.71
N ASP A 94 -6.80 8.40 4.70
CA ASP A 94 -6.90 8.97 6.04
C ASP A 94 -5.75 8.51 6.95
N LEU A 95 -5.15 7.37 6.61
CA LEU A 95 -4.11 6.73 7.40
C LEU A 95 -3.19 5.94 6.48
N VAL A 96 -1.91 5.89 6.83
CA VAL A 96 -0.92 5.07 6.12
C VAL A 96 -0.34 4.04 7.08
N LEU A 97 -0.42 2.76 6.73
CA LEU A 97 0.26 1.67 7.44
C LEU A 97 1.47 1.24 6.62
N ALA A 98 2.64 1.28 7.23
CA ALA A 98 3.88 0.85 6.60
C ALA A 98 4.41 -0.42 7.28
N PHE A 99 4.35 -1.54 6.58
CA PHE A 99 4.83 -2.85 7.08
C PHE A 99 6.29 -3.02 6.71
N HIS A 100 7.17 -2.55 7.56
CA HIS A 100 8.61 -2.63 7.28
C HIS A 100 9.41 -2.61 8.58
N THR A 101 10.34 -3.54 8.71
CA THR A 101 11.19 -3.62 9.91
C THR A 101 12.23 -2.51 9.95
N ASP A 102 12.75 -2.09 8.79
CA ASP A 102 13.78 -1.05 8.71
C ASP A 102 13.56 -0.19 7.45
N ILE A 103 12.79 0.88 7.57
CA ILE A 103 12.45 1.74 6.43
C ILE A 103 13.65 2.47 5.85
N GLU A 104 14.72 2.66 6.62
CA GLU A 104 15.94 3.32 6.11
C GLU A 104 16.61 2.50 5.01
N LYS A 105 16.39 1.18 4.98
CA LYS A 105 16.89 0.30 3.94
C LYS A 105 15.95 0.18 2.73
N SER A 106 14.80 0.85 2.76
CA SER A 106 13.79 0.80 1.71
C SER A 106 13.72 2.13 0.95
N ARG A 107 13.73 2.07 -0.37
CA ARG A 107 13.47 3.26 -1.19
C ARG A 107 11.98 3.53 -1.31
N GLY A 108 11.21 2.50 -1.63
CA GLY A 108 9.78 2.64 -1.90
C GLY A 108 8.96 2.99 -0.67
N THR A 109 9.11 2.23 0.41
CA THR A 109 8.37 2.46 1.65
C THR A 109 8.77 3.77 2.30
N LYS A 110 10.09 4.06 2.34
CA LYS A 110 10.57 5.33 2.87
C LYS A 110 10.02 6.52 2.10
N ASN A 111 10.02 6.45 0.77
CA ASN A 111 9.44 7.49 -0.09
C ASN A 111 7.97 7.73 0.22
N MET A 112 7.18 6.66 0.37
CA MET A 112 5.76 6.78 0.72
C MET A 112 5.58 7.44 2.08
N VAL A 113 6.37 7.04 3.08
CA VAL A 113 6.31 7.63 4.42
C VAL A 113 6.64 9.12 4.36
N GLU A 114 7.67 9.50 3.63
CA GLU A 114 8.06 10.91 3.49
C GLU A 114 6.98 11.74 2.78
N GLN A 115 6.44 11.24 1.68
CA GLN A 115 5.35 11.92 0.96
C GLN A 115 4.10 12.09 1.85
N SER A 116 3.77 11.06 2.62
CA SER A 116 2.61 11.08 3.52
C SER A 116 2.77 12.11 4.62
N LYS A 117 3.94 12.15 5.24
CA LYS A 117 4.25 13.12 6.30
C LYS A 117 4.19 14.56 5.80
N LYS A 118 4.68 14.82 4.59
CA LYS A 118 4.60 16.15 3.97
C LYS A 118 3.16 16.61 3.77
N ARG A 119 2.23 15.69 3.60
CA ARG A 119 0.80 15.99 3.43
C ARG A 119 0.03 16.02 4.74
N GLY A 120 0.70 15.81 5.88
CA GLY A 120 0.05 15.77 7.19
C GLY A 120 -0.77 14.52 7.44
N ILE A 121 -0.51 13.44 6.70
CA ILE A 121 -1.22 12.17 6.88
C ILE A 121 -0.51 11.34 7.94
N LYS A 122 -1.27 10.78 8.89
CA LYS A 122 -0.72 9.93 9.95
C LYS A 122 -0.14 8.65 9.37
N VAL A 123 1.09 8.31 9.79
CA VAL A 123 1.77 7.09 9.39
C VAL A 123 2.02 6.21 10.61
N VAL A 124 1.68 4.93 10.52
CA VAL A 124 1.98 3.93 11.54
C VAL A 124 2.95 2.92 10.94
N LEU A 125 4.11 2.77 11.59
CA LEU A 125 5.13 1.78 11.19
C LEU A 125 4.90 0.49 11.96
N ILE A 126 4.85 -0.62 11.22
CA ILE A 126 4.62 -1.94 11.80
C ILE A 126 5.80 -2.84 11.42
N LYS A 127 6.44 -3.43 12.43
CA LYS A 127 7.60 -4.30 12.24
C LYS A 127 7.19 -5.77 12.27
N GLU A 128 7.93 -6.56 11.51
CA GLU A 128 7.75 -8.00 11.45
C GLU A 128 8.25 -8.71 12.71
#